data_d2936bc4c6247e034f3f0d193a72a17a
#
_entry.id   d2936bc4c6247e034f3f0d193a72a17a
#
_cell.length_a   1.000
_cell.length_b   1.000
_cell.length_c   1.000
_cell.angle_alpha   90.00
_cell.angle_beta   90.00
_cell.angle_gamma   90.00
#
_symmetry.space_group_name_H-M   'P 1'
#
loop_
_entity.id
_entity.type
_entity.pdbx_description
1 polymer ?
#
loop_
_entity_poly.entity_id
_entity_poly.type
_entity_poly.pdbx_seq_one_letter_code
_entity_poly.pdbx_strand_id
1 'polypeptide(L)'
;TALSGGSFTINKPGLKEAVADNAAVTLGATHTANLAFSQSSIVLAARTPYVPEGDSAVNQEIISDPRSGISFRLAQYPNYYRSQYEISACWGQTVIKPAHTALVLG
;
A
#
# COMPACT_ATOMS: atom_id res chain seq x y z
N THR A 1 21.01 -22.51 10.64
CA THR A 1 22.39 -22.07 10.90
C THR A 1 22.36 -21.00 11.98
N ALA A 2 23.05 -21.19 13.09
CA ALA A 2 23.17 -20.20 14.15
C ALA A 2 24.11 -19.06 13.68
N LEU A 3 23.71 -17.80 13.96
CA LEU A 3 24.56 -16.64 13.74
C LEU A 3 25.62 -16.60 14.86
N SER A 4 26.89 -16.69 14.53
CA SER A 4 27.98 -16.60 15.47
C SER A 4 28.85 -15.39 15.13
N GLY A 5 28.99 -14.46 16.10
CA GLY A 5 29.96 -13.38 16.05
C GLY A 5 29.69 -12.22 15.09
N GLY A 6 28.44 -11.98 14.73
CA GLY A 6 28.04 -10.85 13.91
C GLY A 6 27.04 -9.91 14.58
N SER A 7 26.98 -8.65 14.17
CA SER A 7 25.91 -7.74 14.49
C SER A 7 24.93 -7.65 13.33
N PHE A 8 23.64 -7.56 13.62
CA PHE A 8 22.60 -7.32 12.62
C PHE A 8 21.69 -6.21 13.10
N THR A 9 21.17 -5.44 12.16
CA THR A 9 20.27 -4.32 12.45
C THR A 9 18.84 -4.78 12.25
N ILE A 10 18.01 -4.55 13.28
CA ILE A 10 16.56 -4.81 13.17
C ILE A 10 15.89 -3.54 12.70
N ASN A 11 15.18 -3.65 11.59
CA ASN A 11 14.43 -2.54 11.02
C ASN A 11 13.11 -2.31 11.80
N LYS A 12 12.47 -1.17 11.57
CA LYS A 12 11.16 -0.88 12.21
C LYS A 12 10.14 -1.98 11.81
N PRO A 13 9.29 -2.41 12.75
CA PRO A 13 8.97 -1.86 14.07
C PRO A 13 9.92 -2.23 15.21
N GLY A 14 11.00 -2.97 14.98
CA GLY A 14 11.93 -3.39 16.01
C GLY A 14 11.47 -4.66 16.76
N LEU A 15 12.10 -4.93 17.89
CA LEU A 15 11.72 -6.05 18.75
C LEU A 15 10.42 -5.72 19.51
N LYS A 16 9.47 -6.67 19.52
CA LYS A 16 8.21 -6.54 20.26
C LYS A 16 8.35 -6.86 21.74
N GLU A 17 9.36 -7.67 22.10
CA GLU A 17 9.65 -8.09 23.45
C GLU A 17 11.15 -8.00 23.71
N ALA A 18 11.54 -7.84 24.98
CA ALA A 18 12.92 -7.88 25.38
C ALA A 18 13.48 -9.29 25.21
N VAL A 19 14.66 -9.39 24.62
CA VAL A 19 15.36 -10.65 24.43
C VAL A 19 16.38 -10.82 25.55
N ALA A 20 16.40 -12.00 26.16
CA ALA A 20 17.36 -12.33 27.22
C ALA A 20 18.78 -12.30 26.69
N ASP A 21 19.74 -11.99 27.59
CA ASP A 21 21.16 -12.07 27.26
C ASP A 21 21.52 -13.52 26.85
N ASN A 22 22.35 -13.63 25.81
CA ASN A 22 22.74 -14.91 25.20
C ASN A 22 21.60 -15.74 24.60
N ALA A 23 20.45 -15.12 24.28
CA ALA A 23 19.40 -15.84 23.54
C ALA A 23 19.92 -16.29 22.17
N ALA A 24 19.67 -17.56 21.82
CA ALA A 24 20.09 -18.10 20.53
C ALA A 24 19.24 -17.48 19.40
N VAL A 25 19.91 -16.92 18.40
CA VAL A 25 19.30 -16.45 17.16
C VAL A 25 19.53 -17.46 16.05
N THR A 26 18.45 -18.02 15.53
CA THR A 26 18.52 -18.95 14.40
C THR A 26 17.90 -18.33 13.16
N LEU A 27 18.57 -18.48 12.03
CA LEU A 27 17.99 -18.12 10.74
C LEU A 27 16.92 -19.15 10.35
N GLY A 28 15.74 -18.66 10.04
CA GLY A 28 14.70 -19.49 9.45
C GLY A 28 15.11 -20.03 8.09
N ALA A 29 14.54 -21.17 7.67
CA ALA A 29 14.68 -21.65 6.31
C ALA A 29 14.07 -20.67 5.31
N THR A 30 14.48 -20.74 4.05
CA THR A 30 13.84 -20.00 2.96
C THR A 30 12.37 -20.39 2.92
N HIS A 31 11.49 -19.40 2.96
CA HIS A 31 10.04 -19.58 2.97
C HIS A 31 9.36 -18.57 2.06
N THR A 32 8.17 -18.89 1.61
CA THR A 32 7.29 -17.95 0.93
C THR A 32 6.41 -17.26 1.96
N ALA A 33 6.49 -15.94 2.03
CA ALA A 33 5.66 -15.15 2.93
C ALA A 33 4.29 -14.91 2.30
N ASN A 34 3.23 -15.38 2.95
CA ASN A 34 1.86 -15.15 2.59
C ASN A 34 1.17 -14.34 3.68
N LEU A 35 0.19 -13.54 3.31
CA LEU A 35 -0.56 -12.71 4.23
C LEU A 35 -1.99 -13.25 4.39
N ALA A 36 -2.37 -13.55 5.62
CA ALA A 36 -3.75 -13.82 6.00
C ALA A 36 -4.31 -12.60 6.73
N PHE A 37 -5.47 -12.11 6.31
CA PHE A 37 -6.09 -10.94 6.92
C PHE A 37 -7.61 -10.99 6.85
N SER A 38 -8.26 -10.32 7.80
CA SER A 38 -9.71 -10.11 7.73
C SER A 38 -10.03 -8.85 6.92
N GLN A 39 -11.22 -8.80 6.33
CA GLN A 39 -11.68 -7.66 5.52
C GLN A 39 -11.58 -6.32 6.27
N SER A 40 -11.72 -6.32 7.59
CA SER A 40 -11.68 -5.11 8.42
C SER A 40 -10.29 -4.66 8.86
N SER A 41 -9.24 -5.39 8.50
CA SER A 41 -7.88 -5.11 8.96
C SER A 41 -7.13 -4.10 8.10
N ILE A 42 -7.40 -4.08 6.80
CA ILE A 42 -6.76 -3.21 5.82
C ILE A 42 -7.83 -2.28 5.25
N VAL A 43 -7.53 -0.99 5.21
CA VAL A 43 -8.38 0.02 4.60
C VAL A 43 -7.70 0.59 3.37
N LEU A 44 -8.43 0.61 2.27
CA LEU A 44 -8.09 1.33 1.06
C LEU A 44 -8.93 2.61 1.02
N ALA A 45 -8.28 3.75 0.92
CA ALA A 45 -8.93 5.03 0.67
C ALA A 45 -8.55 5.51 -0.73
N ALA A 46 -9.54 5.91 -1.50
CA ALA A 46 -9.35 6.46 -2.83
C ALA A 46 -10.11 7.78 -2.98
N ARG A 47 -9.52 8.72 -3.70
CA ARG A 47 -10.15 9.99 -4.05
C ARG A 47 -9.66 10.47 -5.42
N THR A 48 -10.39 11.40 -6.00
CA THR A 48 -9.92 12.11 -7.18
C THR A 48 -8.79 13.06 -6.83
N PRO A 49 -7.77 13.22 -7.69
CA PRO A 49 -6.72 14.22 -7.53
C PRO A 49 -7.28 15.63 -7.52
N TYR A 50 -6.55 16.56 -6.89
CA TYR A 50 -6.82 17.99 -6.99
C TYR A 50 -6.58 18.47 -8.42
N VAL A 51 -7.46 19.34 -8.89
CA VAL A 51 -7.32 20.01 -10.19
C VAL A 51 -6.68 21.37 -9.96
N PRO A 52 -5.48 21.62 -10.50
CA PRO A 52 -4.84 22.92 -10.35
C PRO A 52 -5.61 24.02 -11.10
N GLU A 53 -5.51 25.25 -10.61
CA GLU A 53 -6.01 26.41 -11.33
C GLU A 53 -5.29 26.58 -12.68
N GLY A 54 -6.05 26.83 -13.74
CA GLY A 54 -5.50 26.96 -15.08
C GLY A 54 -5.29 25.62 -15.81
N ASP A 55 -5.85 24.53 -15.29
CA ASP A 55 -5.87 23.27 -16.03
C ASP A 55 -6.54 23.47 -17.40
N SER A 56 -5.85 23.02 -18.46
CA SER A 56 -6.28 23.17 -19.86
C SER A 56 -7.26 22.10 -20.34
N ALA A 57 -7.80 21.27 -19.45
CA ALA A 57 -8.80 20.28 -19.80
C ALA A 57 -10.08 20.95 -20.29
N VAL A 58 -10.55 20.56 -21.47
CA VAL A 58 -11.80 21.05 -22.06
C VAL A 58 -13.01 20.42 -21.40
N ASN A 59 -12.89 19.17 -20.99
CA ASN A 59 -13.93 18.44 -20.29
C ASN A 59 -13.34 17.64 -19.14
N GLN A 60 -14.03 17.65 -18.01
CA GLN A 60 -13.62 16.90 -16.82
C GLN A 60 -14.86 16.25 -16.21
N GLU A 61 -14.74 14.97 -15.92
CA GLU A 61 -15.80 14.19 -15.32
C GLU A 61 -15.24 13.30 -14.21
N ILE A 62 -16.02 13.15 -13.13
CA ILE A 62 -15.70 12.22 -12.04
C ILE A 62 -16.57 10.97 -12.22
N ILE A 63 -15.92 9.86 -12.48
CA ILE A 63 -16.57 8.56 -12.60
C ILE A 63 -16.37 7.82 -11.28
N SER A 64 -17.47 7.48 -10.63
CA SER A 64 -17.45 6.73 -9.37
C SER A 64 -18.12 5.37 -9.57
N ASP A 65 -17.45 4.32 -9.15
CA ASP A 65 -18.06 2.99 -9.08
C ASP A 65 -18.88 2.87 -7.80
N PRO A 66 -20.20 2.72 -7.89
CA PRO A 66 -21.08 2.66 -6.72
C PRO A 66 -20.84 1.40 -5.86
N ARG A 67 -20.21 0.38 -6.41
CA ARG A 67 -19.96 -0.89 -5.70
C ARG A 67 -18.70 -0.83 -4.85
N SER A 68 -17.61 -0.31 -5.39
CA SER A 68 -16.33 -0.22 -4.69
C SER A 68 -16.12 1.12 -3.97
N GLY A 69 -16.87 2.17 -4.36
CA GLY A 69 -16.66 3.52 -3.87
C GLY A 69 -15.42 4.21 -4.43
N ILE A 70 -14.74 3.59 -5.40
CA ILE A 70 -13.55 4.15 -6.02
C ILE A 70 -13.96 5.19 -7.05
N SER A 71 -13.32 6.35 -7.00
CA SER A 71 -13.58 7.46 -7.91
C SER A 71 -12.36 7.78 -8.75
N PHE A 72 -12.57 8.01 -10.03
CA PHE A 72 -11.56 8.39 -11.01
C PHE A 72 -11.93 9.75 -11.61
N ARG A 73 -10.92 10.55 -11.90
CA ARG A 73 -11.09 11.74 -12.74
C ARG A 73 -10.77 11.35 -14.17
N LEU A 74 -11.70 11.62 -15.09
CA LEU A 74 -11.48 11.60 -16.52
C LEU A 74 -11.34 13.03 -17.01
N ALA A 75 -10.23 13.36 -17.65
CA ALA A 75 -9.99 14.67 -18.23
C ALA A 75 -9.68 14.53 -19.72
N GLN A 76 -10.21 15.46 -20.51
CA GLN A 76 -9.94 15.56 -21.94
C GLN A 76 -9.16 16.81 -22.25
N TYR A 77 -8.00 16.65 -22.87
CA TYR A 77 -7.12 17.75 -23.29
C TYR A 77 -7.12 17.85 -24.81
N PRO A 78 -7.36 19.05 -25.38
CA PRO A 78 -7.22 19.26 -26.79
C PRO A 78 -5.73 19.29 -27.15
N ASN A 79 -5.41 18.68 -28.26
CA ASN A 79 -4.07 18.77 -28.84
C ASN A 79 -4.22 18.95 -30.37
N TYR A 80 -3.11 19.30 -31.06
CA TYR A 80 -3.11 19.53 -32.49
C TYR A 80 -3.55 18.26 -33.26
N TYR A 81 -4.72 18.33 -33.88
CA TYR A 81 -5.39 17.22 -34.60
C TYR A 81 -5.64 15.93 -33.79
N ARG A 82 -5.64 16.00 -32.44
CA ARG A 82 -5.96 14.85 -31.58
C ARG A 82 -6.51 15.31 -30.24
N SER A 83 -7.22 14.43 -29.57
CA SER A 83 -7.61 14.59 -28.15
C SER A 83 -6.83 13.59 -27.30
N GLN A 84 -6.33 14.05 -26.17
CA GLN A 84 -5.70 13.23 -25.16
C GLN A 84 -6.69 13.04 -24.00
N TYR A 85 -6.83 11.82 -23.56
CA TYR A 85 -7.63 11.48 -22.38
C TYR A 85 -6.70 11.05 -21.25
N GLU A 86 -6.95 11.59 -20.07
CA GLU A 86 -6.25 11.25 -18.84
C GLU A 86 -7.23 10.65 -17.84
N ILE A 87 -6.89 9.49 -17.28
CA ILE A 87 -7.60 8.89 -16.18
C ILE A 87 -6.68 8.95 -14.98
N SER A 88 -7.10 9.61 -13.91
CA SER A 88 -6.29 9.81 -12.72
C SER A 88 -7.04 9.48 -11.44
N ALA A 89 -6.31 8.95 -10.46
CA ALA A 89 -6.80 8.63 -9.13
C ALA A 89 -5.68 8.79 -8.10
N CYS A 90 -6.05 9.14 -6.87
CA CYS A 90 -5.17 9.10 -5.72
C CYS A 90 -5.68 8.03 -4.76
N TRP A 91 -4.80 7.18 -4.27
CA TRP A 91 -5.17 6.17 -3.29
C TRP A 91 -4.09 6.02 -2.21
N GLY A 92 -4.51 5.52 -1.09
CA GLY A 92 -3.64 5.14 0.00
C GLY A 92 -4.20 3.92 0.72
N GLN A 93 -3.34 3.16 1.34
CA GLN A 93 -3.72 1.98 2.11
C GLN A 93 -3.02 1.98 3.46
N THR A 94 -3.71 1.46 4.45
CA THR A 94 -3.13 1.28 5.79
C THR A 94 -3.76 0.09 6.51
N VAL A 95 -2.97 -0.50 7.41
CA VAL A 95 -3.45 -1.53 8.32
C VAL A 95 -3.95 -0.84 9.59
N ILE A 96 -5.26 -0.89 9.84
CA ILE A 96 -5.88 -0.28 11.03
C ILE A 96 -6.01 -1.25 12.20
N LYS A 97 -6.08 -2.55 11.92
CA LYS A 97 -6.17 -3.59 12.95
C LYS A 97 -5.08 -4.64 12.73
N PRO A 98 -3.84 -4.40 13.18
CA PRO A 98 -2.75 -5.36 12.99
C PRO A 98 -3.00 -6.72 13.67
N ALA A 99 -3.79 -6.75 14.75
CA ALA A 99 -4.18 -8.01 15.39
C ALA A 99 -5.04 -8.94 14.51
N HIS A 100 -5.62 -8.42 13.43
CA HIS A 100 -6.42 -9.17 12.46
C HIS A 100 -5.62 -9.51 11.19
N THR A 101 -4.31 -9.40 11.24
CA THR A 101 -3.39 -9.79 10.17
C THR A 101 -2.41 -10.81 10.72
N ALA A 102 -2.10 -11.84 9.95
CA ALA A 102 -1.10 -12.84 10.28
C ALA A 102 -0.20 -13.12 9.07
N LEU A 103 1.07 -13.32 9.35
CA LEU A 103 2.01 -13.81 8.37
C LEU A 103 1.96 -15.34 8.36
N VAL A 104 1.71 -15.92 7.21
CA VAL A 104 1.73 -17.37 7.01
C VAL A 104 3.00 -17.71 6.24
N LEU A 105 3.82 -18.57 6.83
CA LEU A 105 5.06 -19.04 6.23
C LEU A 105 4.80 -20.43 5.62
N GLY A 106 5.14 -20.57 4.35
CA GLY A 106 4.97 -21.81 3.59
C GLY A 106 6.18 -22.12 2.71
#